data_9e5433e36a7316bbe787053af55abfaf
#
_entry.id   9e5433e36a7316bbe787053af55abfaf
#
_cell.length_a   1.000
_cell.length_b   1.000
_cell.length_c   1.000
_cell.angle_alpha   90.00
_cell.angle_beta   90.00
_cell.angle_gamma   90.00
#
_symmetry.space_group_name_H-M   'P 1'
#
loop_
_entity.id
_entity.type
_entity.pdbx_description
1 polymer ?
#
loop_
_entity_poly.entity_id
_entity_poly.type
_entity_poly.pdbx_seq_one_letter_code
_entity_poly.pdbx_strand_id
1 'polypeptide(L)'
;MGKLAKERLITHPECSASLFKRNMGSDVTYTLDKKEYDSATLSSFVVKQLIEDAQNYLHESIDEVVISVPAYFNARQRQDTKRIGELLGVQVERLINEPSAAAIACHMDDEYETFVVFDFGGGTLDVSVVDCFENVISINAISGNNHLGGTDFDRAMAEYFCFKNGLNYNVLDLSFQQSILRACEQAKIKLSTQSVAEVSLVHLNKNYNCIFDENVLFNTTHSLLESCKNVIGKAVKDSGFSANELDSLILVGGSSKMPVLQHYLSDALNIPVLKEENMDSLVALGLGKYIGIKQRDENIKDVVVTDICPFSLSTSTYNEQNPDLELSTVLIPKNSVLPTSKKMTLRTVHKGQTKVNISVFQGQAMYAKENLFLGQAFIHVPRNMHDYESFDLIYSYDINSMLYVEAIVHSTKEHYIFRVSKGDVLEKVDASVRLDSIKEVSLALYQNNEVDALLARIERIYQEVDEETQDYLMRLHTEFTKDMESLINNIQKRKRLINQVSQILNQIEESQNVDSLDIFSQEEDEEGEYLA
;
A
#
# COMPACT_ATOMS: atom_id res chain seq x y z
N MET A 1 -21.79 16.58 -4.99
CA MET A 1 -20.99 15.61 -4.22
C MET A 1 -21.29 15.75 -2.74
N GLY A 2 -20.67 14.97 -1.85
CA GLY A 2 -20.87 15.04 -0.41
C GLY A 2 -22.30 14.74 0.04
N LYS A 3 -22.81 15.49 1.02
CA LYS A 3 -24.14 15.26 1.61
C LYS A 3 -25.27 15.27 0.59
N LEU A 4 -25.23 16.20 -0.37
CA LEU A 4 -26.25 16.28 -1.43
C LEU A 4 -26.29 15.02 -2.30
N ALA A 5 -25.14 14.44 -2.64
CA ALA A 5 -25.07 13.21 -3.41
C ALA A 5 -25.63 12.01 -2.61
N LYS A 6 -25.35 11.95 -1.30
CA LYS A 6 -25.92 10.92 -0.41
C LYS A 6 -27.46 10.99 -0.35
N GLU A 7 -28.05 12.20 -0.34
CA GLU A 7 -29.51 12.35 -0.42
C GLU A 7 -30.07 11.91 -1.78
N ARG A 8 -29.35 12.23 -2.86
CA ARG A 8 -29.77 11.84 -4.21
C ARG A 8 -29.67 10.36 -4.50
N LEU A 9 -28.80 9.62 -3.80
CA LEU A 9 -28.78 8.15 -3.88
C LEU A 9 -30.13 7.52 -3.49
N ILE A 10 -30.91 8.20 -2.63
CA ILE A 10 -32.25 7.75 -2.21
C ILE A 10 -33.32 8.26 -3.17
N THR A 11 -33.27 9.56 -3.49
CA THR A 11 -34.35 10.23 -4.25
C THR A 11 -34.22 10.07 -5.75
N HIS A 12 -32.98 9.91 -6.28
CA HIS A 12 -32.68 9.78 -7.70
C HIS A 12 -31.51 8.79 -7.89
N PRO A 13 -31.68 7.52 -7.51
CA PRO A 13 -30.61 6.52 -7.59
C PRO A 13 -30.11 6.31 -9.02
N GLU A 14 -30.98 6.49 -10.03
CA GLU A 14 -30.64 6.39 -11.45
C GLU A 14 -29.73 7.49 -11.98
N CYS A 15 -29.59 8.58 -11.23
CA CYS A 15 -28.70 9.71 -11.54
C CYS A 15 -27.54 9.86 -10.55
N SER A 16 -27.29 8.83 -9.75
CA SER A 16 -26.31 8.88 -8.66
C SER A 16 -25.39 7.65 -8.69
N ALA A 17 -24.12 7.86 -8.35
CA ALA A 17 -23.14 6.78 -8.24
C ALA A 17 -22.38 6.86 -6.90
N SER A 18 -22.08 5.70 -6.35
CA SER A 18 -21.26 5.53 -5.15
C SER A 18 -20.33 4.32 -5.30
N LEU A 19 -19.31 4.21 -4.43
CA LEU A 19 -18.39 3.08 -4.40
C LEU A 19 -17.61 2.83 -5.71
N PHE A 20 -17.57 3.78 -6.61
CA PHE A 20 -16.89 3.63 -7.90
C PHE A 20 -15.37 3.45 -7.75
N LYS A 21 -14.75 3.85 -6.63
CA LYS A 21 -13.34 3.53 -6.32
C LYS A 21 -13.06 2.02 -6.36
N ARG A 22 -14.03 1.16 -5.97
CA ARG A 22 -13.88 -0.30 -6.03
C ARG A 22 -13.73 -0.84 -7.46
N ASN A 23 -14.26 -0.13 -8.43
CA ASN A 23 -14.23 -0.51 -9.85
C ASN A 23 -13.16 0.25 -10.66
N MET A 24 -12.22 0.94 -10.00
CA MET A 24 -11.04 1.48 -10.68
C MET A 24 -10.28 0.38 -11.40
N GLY A 25 -9.77 0.66 -12.59
CA GLY A 25 -9.02 -0.31 -13.41
C GLY A 25 -9.87 -1.40 -14.04
N SER A 26 -11.20 -1.33 -13.94
CA SER A 26 -12.15 -2.27 -14.58
C SER A 26 -12.92 -1.59 -15.72
N ASP A 27 -13.63 -2.41 -16.51
CA ASP A 27 -14.49 -1.93 -17.60
C ASP A 27 -15.92 -1.61 -17.15
N VAL A 28 -16.17 -1.58 -15.83
CA VAL A 28 -17.50 -1.24 -15.28
C VAL A 28 -17.79 0.24 -15.56
N THR A 29 -18.94 0.50 -16.15
CA THR A 29 -19.48 1.84 -16.40
C THR A 29 -20.70 2.12 -15.53
N TYR A 30 -20.94 3.39 -15.28
CA TYR A 30 -22.06 3.92 -14.51
C TYR A 30 -22.90 4.82 -15.43
N THR A 31 -24.17 4.50 -15.58
CA THR A 31 -25.08 5.32 -16.38
C THR A 31 -25.71 6.39 -15.47
N LEU A 32 -25.37 7.65 -15.71
CA LEU A 32 -25.94 8.80 -15.01
C LEU A 32 -26.59 9.72 -16.05
N ASP A 33 -27.89 9.96 -15.92
CA ASP A 33 -28.65 10.79 -16.85
C ASP A 33 -28.39 10.39 -18.34
N LYS A 34 -28.49 9.10 -18.64
CA LYS A 34 -28.30 8.51 -19.99
C LYS A 34 -26.88 8.62 -20.55
N LYS A 35 -25.91 9.05 -19.77
CA LYS A 35 -24.49 9.08 -20.13
C LYS A 35 -23.72 8.04 -19.34
N GLU A 36 -22.77 7.41 -19.99
CA GLU A 36 -21.90 6.43 -19.36
C GLU A 36 -20.60 7.08 -18.88
N TYR A 37 -20.18 6.71 -17.69
CA TYR A 37 -18.97 7.18 -17.03
C TYR A 37 -18.19 6.00 -16.45
N ASP A 38 -16.90 5.96 -16.67
CA ASP A 38 -16.02 5.02 -15.97
C ASP A 38 -15.64 5.54 -14.58
N SER A 39 -15.03 4.67 -13.76
CA SER A 39 -14.64 5.00 -12.39
C SER A 39 -13.63 6.13 -12.30
N ALA A 40 -12.68 6.21 -13.25
CA ALA A 40 -11.68 7.28 -13.29
C ALA A 40 -12.34 8.65 -13.55
N THR A 41 -13.29 8.71 -14.47
CA THR A 41 -14.05 9.94 -14.75
C THR A 41 -14.88 10.38 -13.54
N LEU A 42 -15.58 9.46 -12.87
CA LEU A 42 -16.32 9.80 -11.65
C LEU A 42 -15.39 10.27 -10.52
N SER A 43 -14.23 9.65 -10.38
CA SER A 43 -13.20 10.07 -9.44
C SER A 43 -12.64 11.45 -9.77
N SER A 44 -12.45 11.77 -11.06
CA SER A 44 -11.99 13.08 -11.49
C SER A 44 -12.94 14.21 -11.06
N PHE A 45 -14.26 13.98 -11.06
CA PHE A 45 -15.21 14.98 -10.56
C PHE A 45 -15.01 15.27 -9.06
N VAL A 46 -14.69 14.24 -8.25
CA VAL A 46 -14.43 14.42 -6.83
C VAL A 46 -13.14 15.21 -6.63
N VAL A 47 -12.05 14.82 -7.31
CA VAL A 47 -10.75 15.49 -7.20
C VAL A 47 -10.84 16.94 -7.71
N LYS A 48 -11.57 17.17 -8.80
CA LYS A 48 -11.83 18.54 -9.30
C LYS A 48 -12.43 19.43 -8.23
N GLN A 49 -13.48 18.96 -7.53
CA GLN A 49 -14.10 19.74 -6.47
C GLN A 49 -13.13 20.04 -5.32
N LEU A 50 -12.31 19.05 -4.93
CA LEU A 50 -11.31 19.27 -3.88
C LEU A 50 -10.26 20.31 -4.31
N ILE A 51 -9.82 20.28 -5.57
CA ILE A 51 -8.90 21.28 -6.12
C ILE A 51 -9.57 22.67 -6.12
N GLU A 52 -10.82 22.80 -6.60
CA GLU A 52 -11.56 24.05 -6.60
C GLU A 52 -11.73 24.61 -5.18
N ASP A 53 -12.07 23.76 -4.21
CA ASP A 53 -12.23 24.15 -2.80
C ASP A 53 -10.89 24.62 -2.22
N ALA A 54 -9.78 23.92 -2.52
CA ALA A 54 -8.45 24.29 -2.07
C ALA A 54 -7.96 25.61 -2.72
N GLN A 55 -8.16 25.79 -4.02
CA GLN A 55 -7.81 27.03 -4.74
C GLN A 55 -8.59 28.22 -4.18
N ASN A 56 -9.88 28.04 -3.87
CA ASN A 56 -10.71 29.08 -3.26
C ASN A 56 -10.23 29.45 -1.85
N TYR A 57 -9.72 28.47 -1.10
CA TYR A 57 -9.20 28.68 0.26
C TYR A 57 -7.81 29.35 0.25
N LEU A 58 -6.92 28.89 -0.64
CA LEU A 58 -5.54 29.38 -0.73
C LEU A 58 -5.42 30.67 -1.55
N HIS A 59 -6.40 30.97 -2.41
CA HIS A 59 -6.37 32.05 -3.42
C HIS A 59 -5.21 31.90 -4.41
N GLU A 60 -4.81 30.66 -4.71
CA GLU A 60 -3.71 30.30 -5.62
C GLU A 60 -4.16 29.21 -6.61
N SER A 61 -3.49 29.10 -7.77
CA SER A 61 -3.68 27.99 -8.70
C SER A 61 -3.00 26.73 -8.18
N ILE A 62 -3.59 25.57 -8.46
CA ILE A 62 -3.02 24.26 -8.13
C ILE A 62 -2.77 23.53 -9.46
N ASP A 63 -1.50 23.33 -9.80
CA ASP A 63 -1.07 22.68 -11.03
C ASP A 63 -0.55 21.25 -10.79
N GLU A 64 -0.24 20.91 -9.53
CA GLU A 64 0.33 19.63 -9.13
C GLU A 64 -0.38 19.08 -7.88
N VAL A 65 -0.58 17.77 -7.85
CA VAL A 65 -1.21 17.06 -6.74
C VAL A 65 -0.49 15.75 -6.40
N VAL A 66 -0.57 15.35 -5.14
CA VAL A 66 -0.20 14.01 -4.66
C VAL A 66 -1.49 13.27 -4.30
N ILE A 67 -1.64 12.03 -4.76
CA ILE A 67 -2.83 11.23 -4.51
C ILE A 67 -2.44 9.95 -3.77
N SER A 68 -3.17 9.64 -2.69
CA SER A 68 -3.04 8.33 -2.04
C SER A 68 -3.86 7.26 -2.74
N VAL A 69 -3.33 6.05 -2.73
CA VAL A 69 -3.99 4.87 -3.25
C VAL A 69 -3.92 3.74 -2.23
N PRO A 70 -4.92 2.84 -2.18
CA PRO A 70 -4.80 1.60 -1.43
C PRO A 70 -3.51 0.86 -1.82
N ALA A 71 -2.79 0.34 -0.84
CA ALA A 71 -1.55 -0.36 -1.12
C ALA A 71 -1.78 -1.60 -1.99
N TYR A 72 -2.95 -2.22 -1.86
CA TYR A 72 -3.37 -3.41 -2.61
C TYR A 72 -3.97 -3.09 -4.00
N PHE A 73 -3.87 -1.84 -4.49
CA PHE A 73 -4.25 -1.51 -5.85
C PHE A 73 -3.29 -2.16 -6.86
N ASN A 74 -3.89 -2.82 -7.87
CA ASN A 74 -3.15 -3.38 -8.99
C ASN A 74 -2.68 -2.29 -9.98
N ALA A 75 -1.86 -2.68 -10.97
CA ALA A 75 -1.30 -1.76 -11.94
C ALA A 75 -2.37 -0.98 -12.74
N ARG A 76 -3.48 -1.61 -13.12
CA ARG A 76 -4.59 -0.95 -13.84
C ARG A 76 -5.30 0.09 -12.97
N GLN A 77 -5.53 -0.23 -11.69
CA GLN A 77 -6.16 0.70 -10.73
C GLN A 77 -5.30 1.94 -10.50
N ARG A 78 -3.99 1.75 -10.36
CA ARG A 78 -3.02 2.86 -10.20
C ARG A 78 -2.96 3.73 -11.45
N GLN A 79 -2.97 3.13 -12.63
CA GLN A 79 -2.98 3.86 -13.90
C GLN A 79 -4.25 4.69 -14.05
N ASP A 80 -5.43 4.14 -13.76
CA ASP A 80 -6.69 4.89 -13.77
C ASP A 80 -6.67 6.04 -12.76
N THR A 81 -6.01 5.85 -11.60
CA THR A 81 -5.83 6.94 -10.63
C THR A 81 -4.92 8.05 -11.20
N LYS A 82 -3.84 7.70 -11.86
CA LYS A 82 -2.96 8.69 -12.51
C LYS A 82 -3.65 9.44 -13.65
N ARG A 83 -4.52 8.75 -14.40
CA ARG A 83 -5.36 9.33 -15.47
C ARG A 83 -6.30 10.44 -14.96
N ILE A 84 -6.64 10.46 -13.69
CA ILE A 84 -7.44 11.56 -13.08
C ILE A 84 -6.74 12.91 -13.32
N GLY A 85 -5.42 12.98 -13.16
CA GLY A 85 -4.66 14.19 -13.45
C GLY A 85 -4.75 14.62 -14.91
N GLU A 86 -4.63 13.67 -15.85
CA GLU A 86 -4.77 13.91 -17.28
C GLU A 86 -6.15 14.49 -17.63
N LEU A 87 -7.22 13.93 -17.01
CA LEU A 87 -8.61 14.40 -17.20
C LEU A 87 -8.83 15.82 -16.68
N LEU A 88 -8.08 16.24 -15.66
CA LEU A 88 -8.22 17.54 -15.03
C LEU A 88 -7.19 18.57 -15.53
N GLY A 89 -6.17 18.14 -16.29
CA GLY A 89 -5.08 19.00 -16.72
C GLY A 89 -4.14 19.40 -15.57
N VAL A 90 -4.06 18.58 -14.49
CA VAL A 90 -3.13 18.77 -13.37
C VAL A 90 -2.11 17.63 -13.36
N GLN A 91 -0.89 17.94 -12.92
CA GLN A 91 0.14 16.92 -12.79
C GLN A 91 -0.12 16.09 -11.52
N VAL A 92 -0.23 14.76 -11.67
CA VAL A 92 -0.13 13.83 -10.54
C VAL A 92 1.34 13.51 -10.35
N GLU A 93 1.95 14.22 -9.43
CA GLU A 93 3.38 14.11 -9.14
C GLU A 93 3.73 12.72 -8.63
N ARG A 94 2.97 12.24 -7.65
CA ARG A 94 3.20 10.92 -7.04
C ARG A 94 1.92 10.25 -6.61
N LEU A 95 1.90 8.92 -6.73
CA LEU A 95 0.97 8.04 -6.05
C LEU A 95 1.65 7.49 -4.80
N ILE A 96 1.06 7.72 -3.63
CA ILE A 96 1.57 7.23 -2.35
C ILE A 96 0.59 6.20 -1.80
N ASN A 97 1.11 5.08 -1.30
CA ASN A 97 0.25 4.10 -0.65
C ASN A 97 -0.36 4.66 0.64
N GLU A 98 -1.66 4.42 0.86
CA GLU A 98 -2.38 4.89 2.05
C GLU A 98 -1.67 4.53 3.36
N PRO A 99 -1.15 3.29 3.58
CA PRO A 99 -0.40 2.95 4.79
C PRO A 99 0.94 3.69 4.90
N SER A 100 1.62 3.97 3.79
CA SER A 100 2.85 4.76 3.80
C SER A 100 2.58 6.19 4.23
N ALA A 101 1.49 6.79 3.73
CA ALA A 101 1.05 8.11 4.18
C ALA A 101 0.66 8.10 5.66
N ALA A 102 -0.08 7.07 6.12
CA ALA A 102 -0.42 6.92 7.53
C ALA A 102 0.83 6.79 8.41
N ALA A 103 1.81 6.00 8.00
CA ALA A 103 3.09 5.85 8.71
C ALA A 103 3.86 7.18 8.82
N ILE A 104 3.94 7.97 7.73
CA ILE A 104 4.53 9.32 7.75
C ILE A 104 3.81 10.23 8.76
N ALA A 105 2.46 10.09 8.89
CA ALA A 105 1.70 10.89 9.85
C ALA A 105 1.97 10.51 11.30
N CYS A 106 2.05 9.20 11.60
CA CYS A 106 2.22 8.66 12.95
C CYS A 106 3.65 8.69 13.45
N HIS A 107 4.64 8.60 12.56
CA HIS A 107 6.05 8.59 12.96
C HIS A 107 6.44 9.93 13.55
N MET A 108 6.74 9.93 14.85
CA MET A 108 7.01 11.16 15.61
C MET A 108 8.37 11.20 16.28
N ASP A 109 9.03 10.05 16.51
CA ASP A 109 10.27 9.98 17.29
C ASP A 109 11.32 9.06 16.64
N ASP A 110 12.57 9.19 17.09
CA ASP A 110 13.73 8.49 16.56
C ASP A 110 13.85 7.04 17.10
N GLU A 111 12.81 6.50 17.74
CA GLU A 111 12.78 5.15 18.29
C GLU A 111 12.45 4.11 17.22
N TYR A 112 12.95 2.89 17.44
CA TYR A 112 12.62 1.74 16.61
C TYR A 112 11.21 1.24 16.96
N GLU A 113 10.31 1.23 16.00
CA GLU A 113 8.95 0.74 16.16
C GLU A 113 8.54 -0.14 14.99
N THR A 114 7.92 -1.29 15.29
CA THR A 114 7.28 -2.14 14.30
C THR A 114 5.79 -2.21 14.56
N PHE A 115 4.99 -1.69 13.69
CA PHE A 115 3.54 -1.62 13.87
C PHE A 115 2.76 -2.08 12.64
N VAL A 116 1.49 -2.40 12.88
CA VAL A 116 0.54 -2.75 11.83
C VAL A 116 -0.36 -1.54 11.57
N VAL A 117 -0.41 -1.06 10.34
CA VAL A 117 -1.43 -0.10 9.89
C VAL A 117 -2.63 -0.88 9.36
N PHE A 118 -3.79 -0.67 9.95
CA PHE A 118 -5.06 -1.24 9.56
C PHE A 118 -5.96 -0.12 9.03
N ASP A 119 -5.95 0.07 7.72
CA ASP A 119 -6.78 1.08 7.06
C ASP A 119 -8.11 0.46 6.61
N PHE A 120 -9.18 0.79 7.35
CA PHE A 120 -10.51 0.28 7.10
C PHE A 120 -11.47 1.41 6.75
N GLY A 121 -11.58 1.63 5.46
CA GLY A 121 -12.44 2.64 4.87
C GLY A 121 -13.90 2.17 4.66
N GLY A 122 -14.64 2.94 3.89
CA GLY A 122 -16.01 2.58 3.52
C GLY A 122 -16.07 1.39 2.55
N GLY A 123 -15.04 1.17 1.72
CA GLY A 123 -15.06 0.23 0.61
C GLY A 123 -13.92 -0.77 0.55
N THR A 124 -12.80 -0.51 1.21
CA THR A 124 -11.58 -1.30 1.13
C THR A 124 -11.01 -1.53 2.51
N LEU A 125 -10.28 -2.63 2.65
CA LEU A 125 -9.41 -2.93 3.77
C LEU A 125 -7.99 -3.09 3.26
N ASP A 126 -7.06 -2.29 3.79
CA ASP A 126 -5.64 -2.41 3.57
C ASP A 126 -4.93 -2.62 4.91
N VAL A 127 -4.02 -3.58 4.94
CA VAL A 127 -3.21 -3.90 6.11
C VAL A 127 -1.75 -3.95 5.71
N SER A 128 -0.92 -3.18 6.40
CA SER A 128 0.51 -3.15 6.15
C SER A 128 1.29 -3.30 7.46
N VAL A 129 2.37 -4.06 7.41
CA VAL A 129 3.35 -4.13 8.50
C VAL A 129 4.44 -3.14 8.16
N VAL A 130 4.64 -2.21 9.06
CA VAL A 130 5.54 -1.08 8.93
C VAL A 130 6.61 -1.19 9.99
N ASP A 131 7.83 -0.90 9.59
CA ASP A 131 9.01 -0.87 10.41
C ASP A 131 9.62 0.52 10.30
N CYS A 132 9.77 1.20 11.42
CA CYS A 132 10.33 2.54 11.51
C CYS A 132 11.63 2.49 12.30
N PHE A 133 12.68 3.04 11.73
CA PHE A 133 13.97 3.19 12.38
C PHE A 133 14.56 4.54 12.02
N GLU A 134 14.83 5.37 13.02
CA GLU A 134 15.29 6.75 12.82
C GLU A 134 14.37 7.50 11.83
N ASN A 135 14.92 7.96 10.70
CA ASN A 135 14.15 8.65 9.66
C ASN A 135 13.75 7.73 8.49
N VAL A 136 13.78 6.40 8.66
CA VAL A 136 13.42 5.43 7.62
C VAL A 136 12.13 4.71 7.98
N ILE A 137 11.15 4.83 7.12
CA ILE A 137 9.88 4.08 7.18
C ILE A 137 9.93 3.00 6.12
N SER A 138 9.90 1.75 6.54
CA SER A 138 9.95 0.58 5.66
C SER A 138 8.63 -0.19 5.70
N ILE A 139 7.99 -0.33 4.55
CA ILE A 139 6.85 -1.24 4.42
C ILE A 139 7.38 -2.65 4.18
N ASN A 140 7.07 -3.57 5.09
CA ASN A 140 7.60 -4.95 5.05
C ASN A 140 6.65 -5.96 4.42
N ALA A 141 5.35 -5.76 4.62
CA ALA A 141 4.32 -6.58 4.01
C ALA A 141 3.05 -5.79 3.80
N ILE A 142 2.33 -6.17 2.76
CA ILE A 142 1.01 -5.62 2.43
C ILE A 142 0.05 -6.79 2.18
N SER A 143 -1.14 -6.69 2.76
CA SER A 143 -2.29 -7.53 2.46
C SER A 143 -3.54 -6.66 2.41
N GLY A 144 -4.56 -7.06 1.68
CA GLY A 144 -5.77 -6.24 1.58
C GLY A 144 -6.93 -6.98 0.94
N ASN A 145 -8.08 -6.29 0.98
CA ASN A 145 -9.29 -6.72 0.29
C ASN A 145 -10.03 -5.49 -0.26
N ASN A 146 -9.99 -5.32 -1.58
CA ASN A 146 -10.61 -4.19 -2.29
C ASN A 146 -12.16 -4.22 -2.27
N HIS A 147 -12.76 -5.27 -1.71
CA HIS A 147 -14.21 -5.48 -1.63
C HIS A 147 -14.69 -5.72 -0.19
N LEU A 148 -13.91 -5.28 0.81
CA LEU A 148 -14.28 -5.36 2.22
C LEU A 148 -14.15 -3.98 2.85
N GLY A 149 -15.24 -3.42 3.37
CA GLY A 149 -15.27 -2.11 4.01
C GLY A 149 -16.53 -1.90 4.83
N GLY A 150 -16.68 -0.71 5.40
CA GLY A 150 -17.83 -0.35 6.25
C GLY A 150 -19.19 -0.52 5.57
N THR A 151 -19.25 -0.38 4.26
CA THR A 151 -20.50 -0.58 3.49
C THR A 151 -20.94 -2.04 3.42
N ASP A 152 -20.02 -2.99 3.59
CA ASP A 152 -20.38 -4.41 3.67
C ASP A 152 -21.03 -4.73 5.02
N PHE A 153 -20.62 -4.03 6.08
CA PHE A 153 -21.30 -4.05 7.38
C PHE A 153 -22.69 -3.43 7.28
N ASP A 154 -22.85 -2.29 6.61
CA ASP A 154 -24.15 -1.68 6.37
C ASP A 154 -25.07 -2.62 5.59
N ARG A 155 -24.53 -3.33 4.62
CA ARG A 155 -25.26 -4.33 3.83
C ARG A 155 -25.70 -5.51 4.68
N ALA A 156 -24.84 -6.06 5.52
CA ALA A 156 -25.18 -7.15 6.44
C ALA A 156 -26.27 -6.72 7.42
N MET A 157 -26.18 -5.51 7.98
CA MET A 157 -27.22 -4.92 8.83
C MET A 157 -28.54 -4.75 8.07
N ALA A 158 -28.50 -4.28 6.82
CA ALA A 158 -29.68 -4.12 5.98
C ALA A 158 -30.37 -5.45 5.67
N GLU A 159 -29.63 -6.50 5.42
CA GLU A 159 -30.15 -7.85 5.20
C GLU A 159 -30.78 -8.40 6.49
N TYR A 160 -30.14 -8.17 7.65
CA TYR A 160 -30.71 -8.52 8.95
C TYR A 160 -32.01 -7.74 9.25
N PHE A 161 -32.04 -6.42 8.98
CA PHE A 161 -33.25 -5.61 9.07
C PHE A 161 -34.38 -6.20 8.24
N CYS A 162 -34.08 -6.54 6.98
CA CYS A 162 -35.06 -7.16 6.08
C CYS A 162 -35.55 -8.50 6.61
N PHE A 163 -34.64 -9.36 7.06
CA PHE A 163 -34.99 -10.67 7.65
C PHE A 163 -35.94 -10.51 8.85
N LYS A 164 -35.65 -9.59 9.77
CA LYS A 164 -36.49 -9.32 10.96
C LYS A 164 -37.88 -8.82 10.61
N ASN A 165 -38.03 -8.14 9.48
CA ASN A 165 -39.29 -7.57 9.02
C ASN A 165 -40.01 -8.41 7.93
N GLY A 166 -39.50 -9.61 7.64
CA GLY A 166 -40.09 -10.50 6.61
C GLY A 166 -39.95 -9.97 5.20
N LEU A 167 -38.91 -9.16 4.93
CA LEU A 167 -38.61 -8.60 3.62
C LEU A 167 -37.46 -9.37 2.96
N ASN A 168 -37.39 -9.33 1.63
CA ASN A 168 -36.24 -9.80 0.87
C ASN A 168 -35.55 -8.58 0.23
N TYR A 169 -34.38 -8.23 0.72
CA TYR A 169 -33.62 -7.05 0.29
C TYR A 169 -33.46 -6.97 -1.22
N ASN A 170 -33.16 -8.08 -1.89
CA ASN A 170 -32.81 -8.11 -3.31
C ASN A 170 -33.99 -7.87 -4.26
N VAL A 171 -35.22 -7.94 -3.76
CA VAL A 171 -36.45 -7.71 -4.57
C VAL A 171 -37.15 -6.38 -4.26
N LEU A 172 -36.62 -5.61 -3.31
CA LEU A 172 -37.09 -4.27 -2.99
C LEU A 172 -36.74 -3.28 -4.11
N ASP A 173 -37.53 -2.22 -4.25
CA ASP A 173 -37.15 -1.11 -5.12
C ASP A 173 -35.86 -0.41 -4.65
N LEU A 174 -35.12 0.14 -5.59
CA LEU A 174 -33.80 0.73 -5.33
C LEU A 174 -33.85 1.86 -4.30
N SER A 175 -34.89 2.69 -4.30
CA SER A 175 -35.04 3.80 -3.36
C SER A 175 -35.19 3.30 -1.93
N PHE A 176 -35.99 2.26 -1.71
CA PHE A 176 -36.15 1.68 -0.38
C PHE A 176 -34.91 0.90 0.08
N GLN A 177 -34.22 0.20 -0.84
CA GLN A 177 -32.92 -0.42 -0.55
C GLN A 177 -31.91 0.64 -0.05
N GLN A 178 -31.79 1.79 -0.72
CA GLN A 178 -30.89 2.87 -0.33
C GLN A 178 -31.30 3.50 1.01
N SER A 179 -32.61 3.62 1.26
CA SER A 179 -33.13 4.12 2.56
C SER A 179 -32.74 3.19 3.71
N ILE A 180 -32.84 1.88 3.52
CA ILE A 180 -32.43 0.86 4.51
C ILE A 180 -30.92 0.93 4.75
N LEU A 181 -30.11 0.94 3.68
CA LEU A 181 -28.64 1.04 3.80
C LEU A 181 -28.21 2.29 4.56
N ARG A 182 -28.80 3.43 4.24
CA ARG A 182 -28.51 4.69 4.93
C ARG A 182 -28.89 4.65 6.40
N ALA A 183 -30.06 4.11 6.73
CA ALA A 183 -30.51 3.99 8.11
C ALA A 183 -29.59 3.03 8.91
N CYS A 184 -29.13 1.95 8.28
CA CYS A 184 -28.14 1.03 8.86
C CYS A 184 -26.76 1.69 9.03
N GLU A 185 -26.27 2.47 8.04
CA GLU A 185 -25.04 3.26 8.18
C GLU A 185 -25.14 4.21 9.40
N GLN A 186 -26.26 4.91 9.53
CA GLN A 186 -26.49 5.81 10.68
C GLN A 186 -26.56 5.06 12.01
N ALA A 187 -27.22 3.90 12.05
CA ALA A 187 -27.28 3.06 13.24
C ALA A 187 -25.88 2.54 13.61
N LYS A 188 -25.09 2.08 12.66
CA LYS A 188 -23.69 1.68 12.85
C LYS A 188 -22.86 2.80 13.44
N ILE A 189 -22.99 4.03 12.92
CA ILE A 189 -22.29 5.21 13.46
C ILE A 189 -22.74 5.53 14.87
N LYS A 190 -24.06 5.45 15.18
CA LYS A 190 -24.58 5.68 16.53
C LYS A 190 -24.05 4.67 17.54
N LEU A 191 -23.90 3.41 17.14
CA LEU A 191 -23.32 2.35 17.99
C LEU A 191 -21.85 2.61 18.37
N SER A 192 -21.17 3.58 17.76
CA SER A 192 -19.83 4.02 18.18
C SER A 192 -19.86 4.85 19.49
N THR A 193 -21.02 5.36 19.88
CA THR A 193 -21.20 6.22 21.06
C THR A 193 -22.38 5.80 21.96
N GLN A 194 -23.23 4.91 21.49
CA GLN A 194 -24.43 4.45 22.17
C GLN A 194 -24.46 2.92 22.19
N SER A 195 -25.00 2.33 23.24
CA SER A 195 -25.13 0.88 23.38
C SER A 195 -26.21 0.27 22.48
N VAL A 196 -27.17 1.08 22.02
CA VAL A 196 -28.32 0.63 21.22
C VAL A 196 -28.63 1.68 20.16
N ALA A 197 -28.96 1.20 18.95
CA ALA A 197 -29.44 2.05 17.86
C ALA A 197 -30.71 1.43 17.25
N GLU A 198 -31.75 2.25 17.09
CA GLU A 198 -32.99 1.86 16.44
C GLU A 198 -33.02 2.34 14.99
N VAL A 199 -33.41 1.42 14.09
CA VAL A 199 -33.75 1.73 12.69
C VAL A 199 -35.26 1.61 12.54
N SER A 200 -35.88 2.73 12.15
CA SER A 200 -37.34 2.81 11.93
C SER A 200 -37.60 3.45 10.58
N LEU A 201 -38.30 2.74 9.69
CA LEU A 201 -38.59 3.17 8.32
C LEU A 201 -40.07 2.93 7.99
N VAL A 202 -40.62 3.83 7.17
CA VAL A 202 -41.98 3.71 6.63
C VAL A 202 -41.88 3.50 5.13
N HIS A 203 -42.52 2.43 4.61
CA HIS A 203 -42.62 2.16 3.18
C HIS A 203 -43.98 1.59 2.87
N LEU A 204 -44.62 2.10 1.83
CA LEU A 204 -46.00 1.70 1.40
C LEU A 204 -47.02 1.67 2.56
N ASN A 205 -47.00 2.70 3.41
CA ASN A 205 -47.82 2.85 4.62
C ASN A 205 -47.65 1.73 5.68
N LYS A 206 -46.52 1.04 5.68
CA LYS A 206 -46.14 0.07 6.72
C LYS A 206 -44.91 0.55 7.45
N ASN A 207 -44.90 0.32 8.77
CA ASN A 207 -43.76 0.61 9.61
C ASN A 207 -42.89 -0.63 9.74
N TYR A 208 -41.57 -0.45 9.62
CA TYR A 208 -40.56 -1.48 9.74
C TYR A 208 -39.53 -1.02 10.78
N ASN A 209 -39.25 -1.82 11.79
CA ASN A 209 -38.37 -1.45 12.89
C ASN A 209 -37.36 -2.57 13.18
N CYS A 210 -36.16 -2.19 13.56
CA CYS A 210 -35.15 -3.11 14.06
C CYS A 210 -34.26 -2.38 15.08
N ILE A 211 -33.90 -3.09 16.14
CA ILE A 211 -32.98 -2.61 17.16
C ILE A 211 -31.64 -3.33 16.96
N PHE A 212 -30.59 -2.56 16.93
CA PHE A 212 -29.20 -3.04 16.88
C PHE A 212 -28.51 -2.69 18.20
N ASP A 213 -27.83 -3.64 18.77
CA ASP A 213 -26.83 -3.50 19.80
C ASP A 213 -25.51 -4.13 19.36
N GLU A 214 -24.48 -4.08 20.18
CA GLU A 214 -23.18 -4.63 19.82
C GLU A 214 -23.24 -6.15 19.59
N ASN A 215 -24.05 -6.90 20.33
CA ASN A 215 -24.21 -8.34 20.15
C ASN A 215 -24.90 -8.68 18.83
N VAL A 216 -25.95 -7.95 18.46
CA VAL A 216 -26.63 -8.12 17.17
C VAL A 216 -25.68 -7.77 16.04
N LEU A 217 -24.93 -6.66 16.16
CA LEU A 217 -23.95 -6.26 15.17
C LEU A 217 -22.85 -7.32 15.03
N PHE A 218 -22.27 -7.81 16.14
CA PHE A 218 -21.27 -8.88 16.16
C PHE A 218 -21.77 -10.13 15.43
N ASN A 219 -22.94 -10.65 15.82
CA ASN A 219 -23.47 -11.87 15.23
C ASN A 219 -23.79 -11.71 13.74
N THR A 220 -24.26 -10.54 13.33
CA THR A 220 -24.63 -10.24 11.94
C THR A 220 -23.39 -10.08 11.04
N THR A 221 -22.29 -9.56 11.60
CA THR A 221 -21.07 -9.21 10.84
C THR A 221 -19.88 -10.10 11.16
N HIS A 222 -20.05 -11.19 11.91
CA HIS A 222 -18.96 -12.06 12.38
C HIS A 222 -18.05 -12.57 11.24
N SER A 223 -18.62 -12.98 10.11
CA SER A 223 -17.84 -13.42 8.95
C SER A 223 -16.99 -12.31 8.33
N LEU A 224 -17.47 -11.05 8.40
CA LEU A 224 -16.70 -9.88 7.96
C LEU A 224 -15.56 -9.56 8.92
N LEU A 225 -15.82 -9.68 10.24
CA LEU A 225 -14.78 -9.51 11.28
C LEU A 225 -13.68 -10.58 11.15
N GLU A 226 -14.07 -11.85 10.91
CA GLU A 226 -13.10 -12.92 10.61
C GLU A 226 -12.28 -12.64 9.36
N SER A 227 -12.91 -12.10 8.33
CA SER A 227 -12.21 -11.68 7.10
C SER A 227 -11.18 -10.59 7.38
N CYS A 228 -11.50 -9.61 8.23
CA CYS A 228 -10.54 -8.59 8.69
C CYS A 228 -9.34 -9.21 9.40
N LYS A 229 -9.58 -10.10 10.38
CA LYS A 229 -8.52 -10.83 11.11
C LYS A 229 -7.61 -11.61 10.16
N ASN A 230 -8.19 -12.32 9.20
CA ASN A 230 -7.44 -13.12 8.24
C ASN A 230 -6.50 -12.27 7.36
N VAL A 231 -6.93 -11.06 6.98
CA VAL A 231 -6.09 -10.11 6.24
C VAL A 231 -4.90 -9.66 7.08
N ILE A 232 -5.10 -9.35 8.37
CA ILE A 232 -4.02 -9.02 9.30
C ILE A 232 -3.07 -10.20 9.45
N GLY A 233 -3.58 -11.41 9.74
CA GLY A 233 -2.75 -12.60 9.90
C GLY A 233 -1.90 -12.91 8.67
N LYS A 234 -2.41 -12.64 7.46
CA LYS A 234 -1.65 -12.77 6.23
C LYS A 234 -0.54 -11.73 6.12
N ALA A 235 -0.83 -10.45 6.43
CA ALA A 235 0.19 -9.40 6.40
C ALA A 235 1.32 -9.69 7.39
N VAL A 236 0.99 -10.06 8.63
CA VAL A 236 1.98 -10.41 9.66
C VAL A 236 2.83 -11.62 9.23
N LYS A 237 2.20 -12.68 8.71
CA LYS A 237 2.92 -13.84 8.20
C LYS A 237 3.88 -13.48 7.05
N ASP A 238 3.41 -12.66 6.12
CA ASP A 238 4.18 -12.27 4.94
C ASP A 238 5.34 -11.30 5.29
N SER A 239 5.24 -10.56 6.43
CA SER A 239 6.31 -9.68 6.91
C SER A 239 7.49 -10.43 7.52
N GLY A 240 7.27 -11.64 7.98
CA GLY A 240 8.27 -12.44 8.70
C GLY A 240 8.41 -12.09 10.18
N PHE A 241 7.65 -11.11 10.70
CA PHE A 241 7.54 -10.83 12.12
C PHE A 241 6.59 -11.81 12.81
N SER A 242 6.84 -12.09 14.06
CA SER A 242 5.87 -12.72 14.97
C SER A 242 4.98 -11.66 15.63
N ALA A 243 3.82 -12.04 16.12
CA ALA A 243 2.91 -11.10 16.79
C ALA A 243 3.54 -10.40 18.02
N ASN A 244 4.51 -11.04 18.67
CA ASN A 244 5.20 -10.50 19.84
C ASN A 244 6.30 -9.47 19.48
N GLU A 245 6.63 -9.36 18.21
CA GLU A 245 7.58 -8.38 17.68
C GLU A 245 6.89 -7.12 17.13
N LEU A 246 5.56 -7.07 17.25
CA LEU A 246 4.74 -5.95 16.82
C LEU A 246 4.35 -5.10 18.04
N ASP A 247 4.75 -3.84 18.03
CA ASP A 247 4.51 -2.93 19.15
C ASP A 247 3.06 -2.49 19.22
N SER A 248 2.41 -2.28 18.06
CA SER A 248 1.05 -1.77 18.03
C SER A 248 0.29 -2.07 16.73
N LEU A 249 -1.04 -1.94 16.81
CA LEU A 249 -1.97 -1.91 15.70
C LEU A 249 -2.57 -0.50 15.61
N ILE A 250 -2.24 0.24 14.57
CA ILE A 250 -2.74 1.59 14.30
C ILE A 250 -3.98 1.50 13.42
N LEU A 251 -5.09 2.02 13.92
CA LEU A 251 -6.36 2.03 13.22
C LEU A 251 -6.52 3.31 12.40
N VAL A 252 -6.81 3.15 11.11
CA VAL A 252 -7.01 4.24 10.15
C VAL A 252 -8.36 4.06 9.45
N GLY A 253 -8.97 5.16 9.04
CA GLY A 253 -10.23 5.17 8.32
C GLY A 253 -11.47 5.17 9.23
N GLY A 254 -12.58 5.70 8.70
CA GLY A 254 -13.81 5.91 9.47
C GLY A 254 -14.48 4.64 9.97
N SER A 255 -14.35 3.53 9.24
CA SER A 255 -14.94 2.24 9.63
C SER A 255 -14.17 1.56 10.75
N SER A 256 -12.91 1.92 10.98
CA SER A 256 -12.11 1.46 12.13
C SER A 256 -12.63 1.98 13.47
N LYS A 257 -13.51 2.98 13.47
CA LYS A 257 -14.14 3.53 14.68
C LYS A 257 -15.21 2.62 15.29
N MET A 258 -15.62 1.55 14.61
CA MET A 258 -16.64 0.60 15.14
C MET A 258 -16.14 -0.11 16.40
N PRO A 259 -16.82 0.00 17.56
CA PRO A 259 -16.40 -0.67 18.80
C PRO A 259 -16.32 -2.19 18.64
N VAL A 260 -17.28 -2.79 17.96
CA VAL A 260 -17.30 -4.24 17.71
C VAL A 260 -16.05 -4.73 16.98
N LEU A 261 -15.54 -3.95 16.02
CA LEU A 261 -14.30 -4.27 15.32
C LEU A 261 -13.09 -4.12 16.25
N GLN A 262 -13.03 -3.01 16.99
CA GLN A 262 -11.92 -2.72 17.91
C GLN A 262 -11.80 -3.78 19.01
N HIS A 263 -12.93 -4.16 19.64
CA HIS A 263 -12.97 -5.22 20.64
C HIS A 263 -12.54 -6.56 20.04
N TYR A 264 -13.12 -6.91 18.88
CA TYR A 264 -12.78 -8.17 18.20
C TYR A 264 -11.29 -8.27 17.85
N LEU A 265 -10.69 -7.20 17.32
CA LEU A 265 -9.26 -7.20 16.96
C LEU A 265 -8.37 -7.22 18.20
N SER A 266 -8.71 -6.46 19.25
CA SER A 266 -7.99 -6.46 20.53
C SER A 266 -7.94 -7.85 21.15
N ASP A 267 -9.10 -8.54 21.19
CA ASP A 267 -9.21 -9.87 21.77
C ASP A 267 -8.51 -10.96 20.93
N ALA A 268 -8.50 -10.78 19.58
CA ALA A 268 -8.04 -11.82 18.68
C ALA A 268 -6.55 -11.79 18.36
N LEU A 269 -5.89 -10.63 18.50
CA LEU A 269 -4.52 -10.43 18.00
C LEU A 269 -3.46 -10.35 19.09
N ASN A 270 -3.84 -10.06 20.31
CA ASN A 270 -2.92 -9.86 21.45
C ASN A 270 -1.82 -8.79 21.16
N ILE A 271 -2.17 -7.78 20.35
CA ILE A 271 -1.32 -6.62 20.00
C ILE A 271 -2.02 -5.38 20.54
N PRO A 272 -1.32 -4.42 21.16
CA PRO A 272 -1.92 -3.16 21.59
C PRO A 272 -2.59 -2.43 20.43
N VAL A 273 -3.85 -2.04 20.59
CA VAL A 273 -4.59 -1.27 19.58
C VAL A 273 -4.50 0.21 19.92
N LEU A 274 -3.79 0.97 19.10
CA LEU A 274 -3.68 2.41 19.23
C LEU A 274 -4.80 3.12 18.46
N LYS A 275 -5.45 4.05 19.14
CA LYS A 275 -6.57 4.85 18.61
C LYS A 275 -6.08 6.28 18.43
N GLU A 276 -5.84 6.65 17.19
CA GLU A 276 -5.53 8.03 16.84
C GLU A 276 -6.82 8.89 16.86
N GLU A 277 -6.72 10.10 17.39
CA GLU A 277 -7.89 11.01 17.43
C GLU A 277 -8.40 11.36 16.02
N ASN A 278 -7.48 11.42 15.04
CA ASN A 278 -7.75 11.87 13.66
C ASN A 278 -7.74 10.73 12.63
N MET A 279 -8.24 9.54 12.97
CA MET A 279 -8.24 8.37 12.06
C MET A 279 -8.75 8.67 10.65
N ASP A 280 -9.71 9.58 10.49
CA ASP A 280 -10.32 9.93 9.20
C ASP A 280 -9.41 10.79 8.31
N SER A 281 -8.48 11.54 8.90
CA SER A 281 -7.61 12.48 8.19
C SER A 281 -6.14 12.10 8.21
N LEU A 282 -5.79 10.99 8.86
CA LEU A 282 -4.40 10.57 9.07
C LEU A 282 -3.64 10.44 7.75
N VAL A 283 -4.23 9.79 6.75
CA VAL A 283 -3.64 9.65 5.41
C VAL A 283 -3.40 11.01 4.76
N ALA A 284 -4.37 11.92 4.85
CA ALA A 284 -4.24 13.28 4.28
C ALA A 284 -3.15 14.10 4.98
N LEU A 285 -3.04 13.97 6.31
CA LEU A 285 -1.95 14.60 7.09
C LEU A 285 -0.58 14.06 6.68
N GLY A 286 -0.46 12.75 6.46
CA GLY A 286 0.76 12.13 5.97
C GLY A 286 1.15 12.61 4.57
N LEU A 287 0.18 12.78 3.66
CA LEU A 287 0.44 13.39 2.35
C LEU A 287 0.92 14.85 2.49
N GLY A 288 0.34 15.61 3.41
CA GLY A 288 0.79 16.98 3.70
C GLY A 288 2.23 17.02 4.21
N LYS A 289 2.60 16.14 5.16
CA LYS A 289 3.99 15.98 5.62
C LYS A 289 4.92 15.58 4.46
N TYR A 290 4.52 14.63 3.61
CA TYR A 290 5.29 14.24 2.44
C TYR A 290 5.59 15.42 1.49
N ILE A 291 4.59 16.26 1.24
CA ILE A 291 4.77 17.47 0.39
C ILE A 291 5.79 18.40 1.04
N GLY A 292 5.72 18.62 2.37
CA GLY A 292 6.68 19.43 3.11
C GLY A 292 8.11 18.88 3.05
N ILE A 293 8.29 17.55 3.20
CA ILE A 293 9.59 16.87 3.02
C ILE A 293 10.13 17.12 1.61
N LYS A 294 9.29 16.96 0.58
CA LYS A 294 9.67 17.20 -0.81
C LYS A 294 10.11 18.65 -1.04
N GLN A 295 9.43 19.61 -0.44
CA GLN A 295 9.76 21.04 -0.52
C GLN A 295 10.93 21.46 0.37
N ARG A 296 11.48 20.52 1.16
CA ARG A 296 12.54 20.75 2.14
C ARG A 296 12.16 21.83 3.16
N ASP A 297 10.95 21.72 3.70
CA ASP A 297 10.49 22.59 4.79
C ASP A 297 11.36 22.32 6.04
N GLU A 298 12.01 23.36 6.55
CA GLU A 298 12.94 23.28 7.70
C GLU A 298 12.24 22.77 8.99
N ASN A 299 10.92 22.84 9.07
CA ASN A 299 10.14 22.37 10.22
C ASN A 299 9.75 20.89 10.13
N ILE A 300 10.06 20.23 9.02
CA ILE A 300 9.69 18.82 8.80
C ILE A 300 10.97 18.00 8.66
N LYS A 301 11.14 17.01 9.54
CA LYS A 301 12.27 16.08 9.45
C LYS A 301 12.23 15.33 8.12
N ASP A 302 13.37 15.18 7.47
CA ASP A 302 13.51 14.36 6.27
C ASP A 302 13.27 12.88 6.64
N VAL A 303 12.26 12.28 6.01
CA VAL A 303 11.91 10.87 6.19
C VAL A 303 12.04 10.15 4.86
N VAL A 304 12.71 9.01 4.87
CA VAL A 304 12.83 8.12 3.72
C VAL A 304 11.77 7.03 3.83
N VAL A 305 10.89 6.93 2.83
CA VAL A 305 9.86 5.91 2.78
C VAL A 305 10.19 4.88 1.71
N THR A 306 10.33 3.63 2.11
CA THR A 306 10.52 2.49 1.22
C THR A 306 9.23 1.70 1.11
N ASP A 307 8.72 1.59 -0.11
CA ASP A 307 7.52 0.83 -0.46
C ASP A 307 7.86 -0.52 -1.07
N ILE A 308 6.88 -1.43 -1.16
CA ILE A 308 7.07 -2.77 -1.73
C ILE A 308 6.04 -3.08 -2.82
N CYS A 309 6.38 -4.04 -3.68
CA CYS A 309 5.46 -4.60 -4.65
C CYS A 309 4.43 -5.51 -3.96
N PRO A 310 3.13 -5.19 -3.95
CA PRO A 310 2.13 -5.94 -3.19
C PRO A 310 1.78 -7.31 -3.82
N PHE A 311 2.20 -7.55 -5.06
CA PHE A 311 1.93 -8.77 -5.82
C PHE A 311 3.16 -9.24 -6.58
N SER A 312 3.25 -10.54 -6.85
CA SER A 312 4.24 -11.03 -7.82
C SER A 312 3.86 -10.61 -9.24
N LEU A 313 4.86 -10.20 -10.02
CA LEU A 313 4.73 -9.89 -11.44
C LEU A 313 5.43 -10.99 -12.25
N SER A 314 4.71 -11.57 -13.20
CA SER A 314 5.15 -12.75 -13.92
C SER A 314 4.86 -12.66 -15.42
N THR A 315 5.51 -13.54 -16.18
CA THR A 315 5.19 -13.81 -17.57
C THR A 315 4.73 -15.26 -17.74
N SER A 316 4.01 -15.57 -18.81
CA SER A 316 3.70 -16.95 -19.13
C SER A 316 4.88 -17.64 -19.80
N THR A 317 5.14 -18.89 -19.40
CA THR A 317 6.12 -19.75 -20.04
C THR A 317 5.52 -21.10 -20.41
N TYR A 318 6.09 -21.69 -21.46
CA TYR A 318 5.65 -22.98 -21.97
C TYR A 318 5.83 -24.10 -20.94
N ASN A 319 4.80 -24.91 -20.78
CA ASN A 319 4.81 -26.09 -19.92
C ASN A 319 4.98 -27.35 -20.77
N GLU A 320 6.15 -27.99 -20.68
CA GLU A 320 6.47 -29.20 -21.46
C GLU A 320 5.57 -30.39 -21.08
N GLN A 321 5.08 -30.46 -19.84
CA GLN A 321 4.24 -31.56 -19.36
C GLN A 321 2.76 -31.38 -19.78
N ASN A 322 2.31 -30.15 -19.89
CA ASN A 322 0.95 -29.83 -20.33
C ASN A 322 0.94 -28.54 -21.15
N PRO A 323 1.06 -28.62 -22.47
CA PRO A 323 1.13 -27.45 -23.35
C PRO A 323 -0.08 -26.50 -23.28
N ASP A 324 -1.24 -26.99 -22.84
CA ASP A 324 -2.47 -26.19 -22.70
C ASP A 324 -2.50 -25.36 -21.41
N LEU A 325 -1.55 -25.59 -20.49
CA LEU A 325 -1.44 -24.91 -19.22
C LEU A 325 -0.10 -24.18 -19.10
N GLU A 326 -0.05 -22.91 -19.48
CA GLU A 326 1.13 -22.07 -19.31
C GLU A 326 1.44 -21.82 -17.83
N LEU A 327 2.73 -21.89 -17.48
CA LEU A 327 3.22 -21.62 -16.14
C LEU A 327 3.39 -20.12 -15.92
N SER A 328 3.15 -19.68 -14.70
CA SER A 328 3.42 -18.30 -14.26
C SER A 328 4.87 -18.22 -13.76
N THR A 329 5.76 -17.66 -14.60
CA THR A 329 7.16 -17.47 -14.22
C THR A 329 7.38 -16.08 -13.66
N VAL A 330 7.67 -16.01 -12.36
CA VAL A 330 7.79 -14.77 -11.61
C VAL A 330 9.12 -14.08 -11.92
N LEU A 331 9.07 -12.81 -12.31
CA LEU A 331 10.23 -11.92 -12.45
C LEU A 331 10.40 -11.04 -11.21
N ILE A 332 9.35 -10.33 -10.79
CA ILE A 332 9.39 -9.52 -9.55
C ILE A 332 8.54 -10.23 -8.51
N PRO A 333 9.14 -10.81 -7.46
CA PRO A 333 8.40 -11.41 -6.36
C PRO A 333 7.57 -10.38 -5.57
N LYS A 334 6.46 -10.84 -4.97
CA LYS A 334 5.74 -10.07 -3.94
C LYS A 334 6.69 -9.62 -2.83
N ASN A 335 6.45 -8.46 -2.25
CA ASN A 335 7.25 -7.81 -1.20
C ASN A 335 8.68 -7.42 -1.65
N SER A 336 8.95 -7.37 -2.98
CA SER A 336 10.17 -6.72 -3.48
C SER A 336 10.12 -5.22 -3.19
N VAL A 337 11.20 -4.68 -2.63
CA VAL A 337 11.32 -3.23 -2.34
C VAL A 337 11.30 -2.43 -3.64
N LEU A 338 10.61 -1.30 -3.63
CA LEU A 338 10.47 -0.39 -4.76
C LEU A 338 11.42 0.82 -4.66
N PRO A 339 11.92 1.31 -5.77
CA PRO A 339 11.79 0.78 -7.14
C PRO A 339 12.64 -0.46 -7.36
N THR A 340 12.25 -1.33 -8.30
CA THR A 340 12.99 -2.58 -8.58
C THR A 340 13.01 -2.89 -10.07
N SER A 341 14.10 -3.53 -10.52
CA SER A 341 14.22 -4.06 -11.87
C SER A 341 14.78 -5.48 -11.82
N LYS A 342 14.16 -6.41 -12.55
CA LYS A 342 14.57 -7.80 -12.63
C LYS A 342 14.63 -8.25 -14.07
N LYS A 343 15.68 -9.03 -14.38
CA LYS A 343 15.95 -9.55 -15.71
C LYS A 343 15.91 -11.08 -15.70
N MET A 344 15.33 -11.63 -16.75
CA MET A 344 15.34 -13.08 -17.03
C MET A 344 15.65 -13.31 -18.51
N THR A 345 16.52 -14.29 -18.81
CA THR A 345 16.77 -14.71 -20.19
C THR A 345 15.80 -15.84 -20.54
N LEU A 346 15.04 -15.64 -21.58
CA LEU A 346 14.10 -16.61 -22.16
C LEU A 346 14.52 -16.98 -23.57
N ARG A 347 13.92 -18.05 -24.10
CA ARG A 347 14.14 -18.51 -25.48
C ARG A 347 12.80 -18.79 -26.17
N THR A 348 12.81 -18.81 -27.49
CA THR A 348 11.66 -19.23 -28.31
C THR A 348 11.27 -20.68 -27.99
N VAL A 349 9.98 -21.00 -28.10
CA VAL A 349 9.46 -22.35 -27.83
C VAL A 349 9.81 -23.32 -28.96
N HIS A 350 9.88 -22.81 -30.21
CA HIS A 350 10.15 -23.60 -31.38
C HIS A 350 11.31 -23.02 -32.20
N LYS A 351 12.11 -23.88 -32.84
CA LYS A 351 13.08 -23.45 -33.84
C LYS A 351 12.34 -22.82 -35.02
N GLY A 352 12.91 -21.78 -35.59
CA GLY A 352 12.31 -21.05 -36.71
C GLY A 352 11.15 -20.13 -36.35
N GLN A 353 10.80 -19.98 -35.08
CA GLN A 353 9.83 -19.00 -34.58
C GLN A 353 10.34 -17.58 -34.85
N THR A 354 9.46 -16.70 -35.37
CA THR A 354 9.80 -15.31 -35.74
C THR A 354 9.04 -14.27 -34.92
N LYS A 355 8.13 -14.70 -34.07
CA LYS A 355 7.31 -13.84 -33.22
C LYS A 355 7.15 -14.45 -31.84
N VAL A 356 7.40 -13.68 -30.81
CA VAL A 356 7.18 -14.09 -29.41
C VAL A 356 6.09 -13.21 -28.81
N ASN A 357 5.14 -13.85 -28.14
CA ASN A 357 4.15 -13.17 -27.31
C ASN A 357 4.68 -13.03 -25.88
N ILE A 358 4.73 -11.82 -25.37
CA ILE A 358 5.07 -11.53 -23.99
C ILE A 358 3.79 -11.16 -23.28
N SER A 359 3.29 -12.05 -22.44
CA SER A 359 2.09 -11.86 -21.62
C SER A 359 2.49 -11.51 -20.20
N VAL A 360 1.88 -10.49 -19.61
CA VAL A 360 2.18 -9.98 -18.28
C VAL A 360 1.05 -10.29 -17.34
N PHE A 361 1.39 -10.85 -16.19
CA PHE A 361 0.43 -11.24 -15.17
C PHE A 361 0.82 -10.71 -13.80
N GLN A 362 -0.19 -10.54 -12.95
CA GLN A 362 -0.06 -10.12 -11.57
C GLN A 362 -0.79 -11.12 -10.67
N GLY A 363 -0.06 -11.72 -9.72
CA GLY A 363 -0.61 -12.71 -8.81
C GLY A 363 0.41 -13.77 -8.39
N GLN A 364 -0.04 -14.78 -7.66
CA GLN A 364 0.82 -15.79 -7.05
C GLN A 364 0.41 -17.22 -7.42
N ALA A 365 -0.56 -17.37 -8.32
CA ALA A 365 -0.99 -18.68 -8.78
C ALA A 365 0.06 -19.32 -9.70
N MET A 366 0.18 -20.63 -9.65
CA MET A 366 1.13 -21.41 -10.43
C MET A 366 0.88 -21.32 -11.93
N TYR A 367 -0.38 -21.26 -12.33
CA TYR A 367 -0.76 -21.17 -13.74
C TYR A 367 -1.07 -19.74 -14.13
N ALA A 368 -0.55 -19.31 -15.30
CA ALA A 368 -0.66 -17.93 -15.77
C ALA A 368 -2.13 -17.44 -15.82
N LYS A 369 -3.04 -18.28 -16.33
CA LYS A 369 -4.48 -17.94 -16.47
C LYS A 369 -5.23 -17.72 -15.16
N GLU A 370 -4.68 -18.15 -14.03
CA GLU A 370 -5.27 -17.97 -12.70
C GLU A 370 -4.85 -16.65 -12.04
N ASN A 371 -3.91 -15.95 -12.66
CA ASN A 371 -3.44 -14.63 -12.25
C ASN A 371 -4.16 -13.53 -13.04
N LEU A 372 -4.13 -12.32 -12.50
CA LEU A 372 -4.67 -11.16 -13.20
C LEU A 372 -3.84 -10.85 -14.44
N PHE A 373 -4.44 -10.94 -15.62
CA PHE A 373 -3.81 -10.56 -16.88
C PHE A 373 -3.72 -9.05 -16.98
N LEU A 374 -2.51 -8.50 -17.15
CA LEU A 374 -2.25 -7.07 -17.26
C LEU A 374 -2.11 -6.60 -18.72
N GLY A 375 -1.79 -7.50 -19.63
CA GLY A 375 -1.66 -7.21 -21.05
C GLY A 375 -0.59 -8.06 -21.73
N GLN A 376 -0.50 -7.92 -23.05
CA GLN A 376 0.48 -8.62 -23.86
C GLN A 376 1.12 -7.71 -24.91
N ALA A 377 2.33 -8.07 -25.31
CA ALA A 377 3.05 -7.44 -26.39
C ALA A 377 3.71 -8.49 -27.29
N PHE A 378 3.97 -8.13 -28.53
CA PHE A 378 4.67 -8.98 -29.49
C PHE A 378 6.00 -8.38 -29.85
N ILE A 379 7.04 -9.22 -29.82
CA ILE A 379 8.36 -8.90 -30.34
C ILE A 379 8.68 -9.76 -31.56
N HIS A 380 9.47 -9.25 -32.46
CA HIS A 380 9.99 -9.99 -33.58
C HIS A 380 11.39 -10.53 -33.25
N VAL A 381 11.65 -11.77 -33.63
CA VAL A 381 12.94 -12.43 -33.49
C VAL A 381 13.37 -13.00 -34.84
N PRO A 382 14.66 -13.05 -35.16
CA PRO A 382 15.11 -13.60 -36.44
C PRO A 382 14.79 -15.08 -36.53
N ARG A 383 14.52 -15.52 -37.75
CA ARG A 383 14.23 -16.93 -38.02
C ARG A 383 15.51 -17.79 -37.90
N ASN A 384 15.60 -18.61 -36.89
CA ASN A 384 16.71 -19.52 -36.66
C ASN A 384 16.21 -20.98 -36.72
N MET A 385 16.56 -21.69 -37.78
CA MET A 385 16.15 -23.11 -37.97
C MET A 385 17.08 -24.09 -37.26
N HIS A 386 18.28 -23.65 -36.88
CA HIS A 386 19.28 -24.50 -36.27
C HIS A 386 19.18 -24.52 -34.75
N ASP A 387 18.78 -23.41 -34.13
CA ASP A 387 18.71 -23.26 -32.69
C ASP A 387 17.51 -22.38 -32.26
N TYR A 388 17.32 -22.29 -30.95
CA TYR A 388 16.34 -21.37 -30.33
C TYR A 388 16.91 -19.95 -30.29
N GLU A 389 16.09 -18.97 -30.53
CA GLU A 389 16.48 -17.57 -30.35
C GLU A 389 16.28 -17.14 -28.90
N SER A 390 17.30 -16.48 -28.33
CA SER A 390 17.26 -16.01 -26.94
C SER A 390 17.00 -14.50 -26.86
N PHE A 391 16.28 -14.09 -25.83
CA PHE A 391 16.04 -12.69 -25.52
C PHE A 391 16.01 -12.47 -24.01
N ASP A 392 16.42 -11.28 -23.58
CA ASP A 392 16.28 -10.86 -22.20
C ASP A 392 14.92 -10.18 -22.04
N LEU A 393 14.17 -10.60 -21.01
CA LEU A 393 12.94 -9.95 -20.55
C LEU A 393 13.25 -9.23 -19.25
N ILE A 394 12.95 -7.93 -19.18
CA ILE A 394 13.23 -7.10 -18.03
C ILE A 394 11.92 -6.46 -17.57
N TYR A 395 11.60 -6.62 -16.29
CA TYR A 395 10.51 -5.90 -15.64
C TYR A 395 11.10 -4.84 -14.72
N SER A 396 10.70 -3.58 -14.93
CA SER A 396 11.06 -2.45 -14.08
C SER A 396 9.79 -1.88 -13.45
N TYR A 397 9.76 -1.83 -12.13
CA TYR A 397 8.61 -1.36 -11.35
C TYR A 397 9.06 -0.13 -10.57
N ASP A 398 8.50 1.03 -10.91
CA ASP A 398 8.93 2.32 -10.38
C ASP A 398 8.34 2.63 -8.99
N ILE A 399 8.70 3.77 -8.42
CA ILE A 399 8.21 4.24 -7.11
C ILE A 399 6.70 4.50 -7.07
N ASN A 400 6.07 4.71 -8.22
CA ASN A 400 4.61 4.86 -8.36
C ASN A 400 3.93 3.51 -8.59
N SER A 401 4.70 2.41 -8.54
CA SER A 401 4.23 1.07 -8.89
C SER A 401 3.69 1.00 -10.33
N MET A 402 4.37 1.66 -11.27
CA MET A 402 4.12 1.55 -12.70
C MET A 402 5.08 0.54 -13.31
N LEU A 403 4.54 -0.42 -14.07
CA LEU A 403 5.31 -1.49 -14.67
C LEU A 403 5.74 -1.17 -16.10
N TYR A 404 7.05 -1.20 -16.32
CA TYR A 404 7.68 -1.19 -17.64
C TYR A 404 8.20 -2.59 -17.97
N VAL A 405 7.99 -3.01 -19.19
CA VAL A 405 8.38 -4.32 -19.72
C VAL A 405 9.30 -4.12 -20.90
N GLU A 406 10.49 -4.70 -20.83
CA GLU A 406 11.47 -4.58 -21.90
C GLU A 406 11.87 -5.95 -22.42
N ALA A 407 12.12 -6.03 -23.71
CA ALA A 407 12.68 -7.21 -24.33
C ALA A 407 13.87 -6.83 -25.22
N ILE A 408 14.99 -7.54 -25.04
CA ILE A 408 16.22 -7.33 -25.82
C ILE A 408 16.57 -8.65 -26.52
N VAL A 409 16.48 -8.68 -27.84
CA VAL A 409 16.81 -9.85 -28.64
C VAL A 409 18.34 -10.02 -28.73
N HIS A 410 18.88 -11.18 -28.38
CA HIS A 410 20.32 -11.36 -28.24
C HIS A 410 21.08 -11.26 -29.58
N SER A 411 20.53 -11.78 -30.65
CA SER A 411 21.19 -11.82 -31.95
C SER A 411 21.18 -10.46 -32.67
N THR A 412 20.06 -9.75 -32.63
CA THR A 412 19.88 -8.48 -33.35
C THR A 412 20.16 -7.25 -32.49
N LYS A 413 20.19 -7.41 -31.16
CA LYS A 413 20.21 -6.31 -30.17
C LYS A 413 19.00 -5.39 -30.27
N GLU A 414 17.95 -5.83 -30.95
CA GLU A 414 16.71 -5.08 -31.07
C GLU A 414 16.05 -4.95 -29.69
N HIS A 415 15.64 -3.74 -29.34
CA HIS A 415 15.15 -3.38 -28.02
C HIS A 415 13.70 -2.90 -28.11
N TYR A 416 12.82 -3.52 -27.35
CA TYR A 416 11.41 -3.21 -27.25
C TYR A 416 11.11 -2.74 -25.84
N ILE A 417 10.33 -1.66 -25.69
CA ILE A 417 9.91 -1.13 -24.40
C ILE A 417 8.40 -0.95 -24.42
N PHE A 418 7.74 -1.46 -23.41
CA PHE A 418 6.29 -1.42 -23.26
C PHE A 418 5.92 -0.96 -21.85
N ARG A 419 4.74 -0.36 -21.74
CA ARG A 419 4.09 0.03 -20.49
C ARG A 419 2.74 -0.69 -20.38
N VAL A 420 2.35 -1.13 -19.17
CA VAL A 420 1.00 -1.61 -18.92
C VAL A 420 0.02 -0.46 -19.15
N SER A 421 -1.02 -0.68 -19.94
CA SER A 421 -2.04 0.31 -20.28
C SER A 421 -3.45 -0.26 -20.06
N LYS A 422 -4.47 0.58 -20.22
CA LYS A 422 -5.86 0.10 -20.19
C LYS A 422 -6.08 -0.80 -21.43
N GLY A 423 -6.53 -2.03 -21.20
CA GLY A 423 -6.76 -3.02 -22.24
C GLY A 423 -5.74 -4.16 -22.24
N ASP A 424 -5.86 -5.05 -23.23
CA ASP A 424 -5.10 -6.30 -23.30
C ASP A 424 -3.77 -6.18 -24.06
N VAL A 425 -3.48 -5.02 -24.63
CA VAL A 425 -2.24 -4.76 -25.39
C VAL A 425 -1.39 -3.77 -24.63
N LEU A 426 -0.11 -4.12 -24.40
CA LEU A 426 0.86 -3.21 -23.80
C LEU A 426 1.17 -2.05 -24.75
N GLU A 427 1.24 -0.86 -24.22
CA GLU A 427 1.58 0.35 -24.97
C GLU A 427 3.09 0.40 -25.23
N LYS A 428 3.47 0.57 -26.51
CA LYS A 428 4.88 0.78 -26.86
C LYS A 428 5.29 2.21 -26.48
N VAL A 429 6.39 2.36 -25.75
CA VAL A 429 6.91 3.65 -25.29
C VAL A 429 8.31 3.91 -25.86
N ASP A 430 8.63 5.20 -26.04
CA ASP A 430 9.96 5.61 -26.44
C ASP A 430 10.97 5.52 -25.29
N ALA A 431 12.24 5.28 -25.62
CA ALA A 431 13.33 5.16 -24.65
C ALA A 431 13.52 6.41 -23.77
N SER A 432 13.06 7.57 -24.22
CA SER A 432 13.14 8.84 -23.47
C SER A 432 12.25 8.85 -22.22
N VAL A 433 11.06 8.27 -22.30
CA VAL A 433 10.11 8.14 -21.15
C VAL A 433 10.69 7.24 -20.06
N ARG A 434 11.53 6.29 -20.46
CA ARG A 434 12.20 5.36 -19.55
C ARG A 434 13.36 6.00 -18.78
N LEU A 435 14.11 6.93 -19.43
CA LEU A 435 15.32 7.51 -18.82
C LEU A 435 15.03 8.24 -17.50
N ASP A 436 13.87 8.84 -17.37
CA ASP A 436 13.47 9.53 -16.14
C ASP A 436 13.06 8.55 -15.03
N SER A 437 12.26 7.53 -15.35
CA SER A 437 11.88 6.48 -14.40
C SER A 437 13.05 5.56 -13.98
N ILE A 438 14.04 5.34 -14.85
CA ILE A 438 15.24 4.51 -14.54
C ILE A 438 16.31 5.25 -13.76
N LYS A 439 16.44 6.56 -13.91
CA LYS A 439 17.32 7.34 -13.04
C LYS A 439 16.94 7.16 -11.58
N GLU A 440 15.64 7.14 -11.29
CA GLU A 440 15.12 6.84 -9.94
C GLU A 440 15.41 5.39 -9.52
N VAL A 441 15.20 4.40 -10.42
CA VAL A 441 15.52 2.99 -10.17
C VAL A 441 17.02 2.76 -9.96
N SER A 442 17.88 3.42 -10.73
CA SER A 442 19.33 3.28 -10.60
C SER A 442 19.85 3.87 -9.29
N LEU A 443 19.29 4.98 -8.83
CA LEU A 443 19.61 5.57 -7.53
C LEU A 443 19.21 4.64 -6.37
N ALA A 444 18.05 3.99 -6.47
CA ALA A 444 17.55 3.08 -5.42
C ALA A 444 18.22 1.70 -5.42
N LEU A 445 18.73 1.21 -6.56
CA LEU A 445 19.52 -0.03 -6.62
C LEU A 445 20.88 0.10 -5.89
N TYR A 446 21.41 1.31 -5.75
CA TYR A 446 22.60 1.60 -4.96
C TYR A 446 22.30 1.93 -3.49
N GLN A 447 21.06 2.25 -3.15
CA GLN A 447 20.64 2.59 -1.78
C GLN A 447 19.92 1.40 -1.14
N ASN A 448 20.70 0.55 -0.51
CA ASN A 448 20.22 -0.35 0.52
C ASN A 448 20.11 0.50 1.80
N ASN A 449 19.12 1.37 1.87
CA ASN A 449 19.06 2.48 2.82
C ASN A 449 19.26 2.06 4.28
N GLU A 450 18.74 0.90 4.71
CA GLU A 450 18.95 0.35 6.05
C GLU A 450 20.40 -0.04 6.31
N VAL A 451 21.05 -0.67 5.33
CA VAL A 451 22.45 -1.11 5.43
C VAL A 451 23.38 0.08 5.37
N ASP A 452 23.10 1.01 4.44
CA ASP A 452 23.91 2.21 4.26
C ASP A 452 23.77 3.17 5.46
N ALA A 453 22.59 3.25 6.07
CA ALA A 453 22.37 4.00 7.31
C ALA A 453 23.12 3.40 8.49
N LEU A 454 23.13 2.06 8.64
CA LEU A 454 23.92 1.41 9.69
C LEU A 454 25.42 1.53 9.46
N LEU A 455 25.89 1.42 8.22
CA LEU A 455 27.30 1.64 7.89
C LEU A 455 27.73 3.07 8.19
N ALA A 456 26.94 4.06 7.81
CA ALA A 456 27.20 5.46 8.13
C ALA A 456 27.16 5.72 9.65
N ARG A 457 26.26 5.05 10.39
CA ARG A 457 26.21 5.11 11.86
C ARG A 457 27.45 4.49 12.49
N ILE A 458 27.93 3.35 12.00
CA ILE A 458 29.20 2.76 12.44
C ILE A 458 30.35 3.73 12.20
N GLU A 459 30.43 4.37 11.03
CA GLU A 459 31.46 5.35 10.69
C GLU A 459 31.42 6.59 11.60
N ARG A 460 30.22 7.06 11.96
CA ARG A 460 30.05 8.19 12.90
C ARG A 460 30.53 7.81 14.29
N ILE A 461 30.03 6.72 14.85
CA ILE A 461 30.41 6.25 16.21
C ILE A 461 31.90 5.98 16.27
N TYR A 462 32.52 5.44 15.21
CA TYR A 462 33.96 5.21 15.12
C TYR A 462 34.81 6.48 15.39
N GLN A 463 34.30 7.67 15.03
CA GLN A 463 34.99 8.93 15.27
C GLN A 463 34.89 9.44 16.72
N GLU A 464 33.97 8.89 17.50
CA GLU A 464 33.59 9.36 18.83
C GLU A 464 34.06 8.44 19.97
N VAL A 465 34.65 7.26 19.65
CA VAL A 465 34.98 6.21 20.62
C VAL A 465 36.49 6.01 20.77
N ASP A 466 36.91 5.28 21.83
CA ASP A 466 38.29 4.90 22.12
C ASP A 466 38.88 3.89 21.11
N GLU A 467 40.21 3.69 21.12
CA GLU A 467 40.93 2.82 20.18
C GLU A 467 40.44 1.35 20.20
N GLU A 468 40.03 0.82 21.37
CA GLU A 468 39.56 -0.58 21.48
C GLU A 468 38.20 -0.76 20.83
N THR A 469 37.29 0.19 21.03
CA THR A 469 35.98 0.24 20.43
C THR A 469 36.07 0.54 18.92
N GLN A 470 37.03 1.37 18.49
CA GLN A 470 37.31 1.61 17.06
C GLN A 470 37.70 0.32 16.33
N ASP A 471 38.61 -0.48 16.93
CA ASP A 471 39.01 -1.77 16.35
C ASP A 471 37.85 -2.77 16.26
N TYR A 472 36.94 -2.72 17.24
CA TYR A 472 35.71 -3.53 17.20
C TYR A 472 34.75 -3.08 16.09
N LEU A 473 34.50 -1.79 15.98
CA LEU A 473 33.60 -1.22 14.95
C LEU A 473 34.12 -1.43 13.53
N MET A 474 35.45 -1.38 13.34
CA MET A 474 36.03 -1.67 12.02
C MET A 474 35.84 -3.13 11.59
N ARG A 475 35.96 -4.06 12.55
CA ARG A 475 35.64 -5.49 12.30
C ARG A 475 34.18 -5.69 12.03
N LEU A 476 33.30 -5.09 12.83
CA LEU A 476 31.86 -5.14 12.67
C LEU A 476 31.43 -4.62 11.28
N HIS A 477 31.96 -3.47 10.86
CA HIS A 477 31.72 -2.90 9.52
C HIS A 477 32.08 -3.88 8.39
N THR A 478 33.27 -4.50 8.50
CA THR A 478 33.79 -5.41 7.47
C THR A 478 32.96 -6.71 7.39
N GLU A 479 32.63 -7.29 8.54
CA GLU A 479 31.83 -8.52 8.64
C GLU A 479 30.39 -8.28 8.19
N PHE A 480 29.79 -7.19 8.66
CA PHE A 480 28.43 -6.80 8.28
C PHE A 480 28.29 -6.61 6.77
N THR A 481 29.22 -5.88 6.13
CA THR A 481 29.21 -5.68 4.67
C THR A 481 29.30 -7.02 3.93
N LYS A 482 30.21 -7.89 4.34
CA LYS A 482 30.42 -9.20 3.72
C LYS A 482 29.21 -10.14 3.89
N ASP A 483 28.62 -10.14 5.07
CA ASP A 483 27.45 -10.98 5.36
C ASP A 483 26.22 -10.48 4.64
N MET A 484 26.02 -9.16 4.53
CA MET A 484 24.93 -8.58 3.76
C MET A 484 24.99 -8.90 2.27
N GLU A 485 26.20 -8.97 1.67
CA GLU A 485 26.39 -9.44 0.30
C GLU A 485 26.04 -10.92 0.15
N SER A 486 26.41 -11.75 1.13
CA SER A 486 26.13 -13.19 1.13
C SER A 486 24.65 -13.52 1.30
N LEU A 487 23.90 -12.64 1.99
CA LEU A 487 22.47 -12.82 2.35
C LEU A 487 21.50 -12.14 1.38
N ILE A 488 21.95 -11.70 0.21
CA ILE A 488 21.16 -10.97 -0.79
C ILE A 488 19.79 -11.61 -1.10
N ASN A 489 19.72 -12.95 -1.06
CA ASN A 489 18.49 -13.70 -1.34
C ASN A 489 17.77 -14.21 -0.08
N ASN A 490 18.22 -13.83 1.13
CA ASN A 490 17.61 -14.31 2.38
C ASN A 490 17.19 -13.14 3.27
N ILE A 491 16.02 -12.59 2.98
CA ILE A 491 15.46 -11.40 3.63
C ILE A 491 15.37 -11.56 5.16
N GLN A 492 14.94 -12.72 5.67
CA GLN A 492 14.80 -12.94 7.11
C GLN A 492 16.14 -12.93 7.86
N LYS A 493 17.17 -13.60 7.30
CA LYS A 493 18.50 -13.58 7.93
C LYS A 493 19.14 -12.21 7.84
N ARG A 494 18.88 -11.49 6.76
CA ARG A 494 19.35 -10.14 6.53
C ARG A 494 18.78 -9.17 7.57
N LYS A 495 17.46 -9.21 7.82
CA LYS A 495 16.81 -8.40 8.86
C LYS A 495 17.30 -8.71 10.26
N ARG A 496 17.48 -10.00 10.59
CA ARG A 496 18.06 -10.38 11.90
C ARG A 496 19.46 -9.80 12.10
N LEU A 497 20.27 -9.80 11.05
CA LEU A 497 21.62 -9.24 11.12
C LEU A 497 21.59 -7.71 11.29
N ILE A 498 20.71 -7.02 10.57
CA ILE A 498 20.48 -5.57 10.72
C ILE A 498 20.08 -5.25 12.17
N ASN A 499 19.10 -5.96 12.73
CA ASN A 499 18.65 -5.75 14.10
C ASN A 499 19.77 -6.03 15.14
N GLN A 500 20.56 -7.08 14.92
CA GLN A 500 21.69 -7.38 15.81
C GLN A 500 22.73 -6.26 15.81
N VAL A 501 23.09 -5.76 14.62
CA VAL A 501 24.06 -4.67 14.51
C VAL A 501 23.49 -3.39 15.13
N SER A 502 22.22 -3.08 14.88
CA SER A 502 21.55 -1.92 15.49
C SER A 502 21.58 -1.97 17.02
N GLN A 503 21.27 -3.13 17.63
CA GLN A 503 21.33 -3.30 19.08
C GLN A 503 22.75 -3.12 19.64
N ILE A 504 23.76 -3.61 18.93
CA ILE A 504 25.16 -3.41 19.33
C ILE A 504 25.52 -1.91 19.34
N LEU A 505 25.11 -1.19 18.29
CA LEU A 505 25.38 0.24 18.20
C LEU A 505 24.67 1.04 19.29
N ASN A 506 23.42 0.69 19.61
CA ASN A 506 22.69 1.31 20.73
C ASN A 506 23.43 1.11 22.06
N GLN A 507 23.93 -0.10 22.34
CA GLN A 507 24.67 -0.38 23.56
C GLN A 507 25.96 0.43 23.67
N ILE A 508 26.66 0.64 22.54
CA ILE A 508 27.89 1.46 22.52
C ILE A 508 27.55 2.93 22.80
N GLU A 509 26.53 3.48 22.19
CA GLU A 509 26.11 4.87 22.41
C GLU A 509 25.55 5.10 23.81
N GLU A 510 24.84 4.14 24.40
CA GLU A 510 24.38 4.19 25.79
C GLU A 510 25.57 4.21 26.78
N SER A 511 26.58 3.37 26.54
CA SER A 511 27.78 3.36 27.41
C SER A 511 28.54 4.69 27.41
N GLN A 512 28.63 5.36 26.26
CA GLN A 512 29.26 6.67 26.15
C GLN A 512 28.46 7.78 26.86
N ASN A 513 27.14 7.73 26.84
CA ASN A 513 26.31 8.69 27.55
C ASN A 513 26.43 8.56 29.07
N VAL A 514 26.72 7.36 29.60
CA VAL A 514 26.94 7.12 31.03
C VAL A 514 28.32 7.68 31.45
N ASP A 515 29.36 7.44 30.65
CA ASP A 515 30.71 7.98 30.94
C ASP A 515 30.76 9.52 30.87
N SER A 516 29.95 10.13 29.98
CA SER A 516 29.85 11.60 29.91
C SER A 516 29.13 12.22 31.12
N LEU A 517 28.15 11.51 31.70
CA LEU A 517 27.47 11.97 32.91
C LEU A 517 28.32 11.84 34.16
N ASP A 518 29.21 10.84 34.25
CA ASP A 518 30.16 10.69 35.37
C ASP A 518 31.28 11.74 35.34
N ILE A 519 31.70 12.24 34.18
CA ILE A 519 32.68 13.32 34.04
C ILE A 519 32.09 14.66 34.54
N PHE A 520 30.83 14.94 34.26
CA PHE A 520 30.15 16.15 34.76
C PHE A 520 29.82 16.09 36.25
N SER A 521 29.67 14.92 36.84
CA SER A 521 29.47 14.77 38.28
C SER A 521 30.78 14.91 39.10
N GLN A 522 31.96 14.74 38.50
CA GLN A 522 33.25 14.95 39.15
C GLN A 522 33.74 16.41 39.09
N GLU A 523 33.30 17.23 38.13
CA GLU A 523 33.65 18.65 38.05
C GLU A 523 32.87 19.53 39.06
N GLU A 524 31.66 19.10 39.53
CA GLU A 524 30.91 19.84 40.56
C GLU A 524 31.47 19.66 41.99
N ASP A 525 32.30 18.63 42.28
CA ASP A 525 32.87 18.38 43.59
C ASP A 525 34.23 19.08 43.80
N GLU A 526 34.92 19.58 42.76
CA GLU A 526 36.21 20.29 42.92
C GLU A 526 36.09 21.82 43.08
N GLU A 527 34.94 22.45 42.79
CA GLU A 527 34.75 23.90 43.03
C GLU A 527 34.24 24.25 44.44
N GLY A 528 34.04 23.27 45.32
CA GLY A 528 33.55 23.45 46.70
C GLY A 528 34.60 23.74 47.78
N GLU A 529 35.90 23.68 47.49
CA GLU A 529 36.97 23.71 48.54
C GLU A 529 37.88 24.96 48.56
N TYR A 530 37.51 26.05 47.86
CA TYR A 530 38.29 27.30 47.90
C TYR A 530 37.45 28.54 48.28
N LEU A 531 36.68 28.47 49.38
CA LEU A 531 36.19 29.67 50.11
C LEU A 531 35.76 29.28 51.53
N ALA A 532 36.75 29.12 52.43
CA ALA A 532 36.59 29.27 53.86
C ALA A 532 37.86 29.88 54.47
#